data_4aef79171cdf176e16014e0ebad69a92
#
_entry.id   4aef79171cdf176e16014e0ebad69a92
#
_cell.length_a   1.000
_cell.length_b   1.000
_cell.length_c   1.000
_cell.angle_alpha   90.00
_cell.angle_beta   90.00
_cell.angle_gamma   90.00
#
_symmetry.space_group_name_H-M   'P 1'
#
loop_
_entity.id
_entity.type
_entity.pdbx_description
1 polymer ?
#
loop_
_entity_poly.entity_id
_entity_poly.type
_entity_poly.pdbx_seq_one_letter_code
_entity_poly.pdbx_strand_id
1 'polypeptide(L)'
;TPASVQDWVVEWTPVIELHHYVWDGTPPTSVELVSRNAIHAGVVAAANSRRRGLLKDIPAESICEVCVNGSTLGAEPLAELNAGESFINGPVGTFSWLAEQLGGSEDWGTLTQAGSLVITSSPAGLYPVVPGDHVLVRCCGMEVSCTVVDRVGSAPAKM
;
A
#
# COMPACT_ATOMS: atom_id res chain seq x y z
N THR A 1 -21.82 10.98 -11.57
CA THR A 1 -20.39 10.66 -11.50
C THR A 1 -19.62 11.96 -11.57
N PRO A 2 -18.61 12.20 -10.70
CA PRO A 2 -17.74 13.37 -10.83
C PRO A 2 -17.14 13.42 -12.24
N ALA A 3 -16.92 14.62 -12.77
CA ALA A 3 -16.36 14.80 -14.11
C ALA A 3 -14.92 14.27 -14.23
N SER A 4 -14.23 14.10 -13.09
CA SER A 4 -12.88 13.52 -12.99
C SER A 4 -12.75 12.72 -11.71
N VAL A 5 -12.01 11.62 -11.76
CA VAL A 5 -11.64 10.82 -10.59
C VAL A 5 -10.86 11.64 -9.55
N GLN A 6 -10.10 12.62 -10.01
CA GLN A 6 -9.32 13.51 -9.13
C GLN A 6 -10.20 14.35 -8.19
N ASP A 7 -11.47 14.54 -8.53
CA ASP A 7 -12.44 15.29 -7.73
C ASP A 7 -13.21 14.38 -6.74
N TRP A 8 -12.85 13.12 -6.64
CA TRP A 8 -13.47 12.21 -5.69
C TRP A 8 -13.04 12.54 -4.28
N VAL A 9 -14.00 12.51 -3.37
CA VAL A 9 -13.73 12.58 -1.93
C VAL A 9 -13.30 11.20 -1.46
N VAL A 10 -12.10 11.14 -0.92
CA VAL A 10 -11.50 9.90 -0.41
C VAL A 10 -11.02 10.11 1.03
N GLU A 11 -10.90 9.03 1.76
CA GLU A 11 -10.10 8.99 2.98
C GLU A 11 -8.76 8.34 2.65
N TRP A 12 -7.65 8.91 3.12
CA TRP A 12 -6.33 8.32 2.94
C TRP A 12 -5.57 8.25 4.26
N THR A 13 -4.71 7.27 4.36
CA THR A 13 -3.85 7.02 5.50
C THR A 13 -2.62 6.24 5.05
N PRO A 14 -1.45 6.41 5.67
CA PRO A 14 -0.38 5.45 5.49
C PRO A 14 -0.80 4.09 6.02
N VAL A 15 -0.34 3.06 5.36
CA VAL A 15 -0.54 1.67 5.78
C VAL A 15 0.79 0.91 5.70
N ILE A 16 0.91 -0.16 6.46
CA ILE A 16 1.99 -1.14 6.28
C ILE A 16 1.35 -2.32 5.55
N GLU A 17 1.76 -2.55 4.31
CA GLU A 17 1.36 -3.75 3.60
C GLU A 17 2.28 -4.90 3.98
N LEU A 18 1.69 -6.00 4.38
CA LEU A 18 2.39 -7.23 4.74
C LEU A 18 2.46 -8.14 3.52
N HIS A 19 3.66 -8.59 3.22
CA HIS A 19 3.91 -9.52 2.12
C HIS A 19 4.39 -10.88 2.64
N HIS A 20 3.88 -11.95 2.03
CA HIS A 20 4.39 -13.29 2.25
C HIS A 20 5.35 -13.66 1.13
N TYR A 21 6.62 -13.29 1.29
CA TYR A 21 7.65 -13.56 0.30
C TYR A 21 8.07 -15.04 0.36
N VAL A 22 7.79 -15.78 -0.71
CA VAL A 22 7.99 -17.23 -0.77
C VAL A 22 9.01 -17.66 -1.84
N TRP A 23 9.67 -16.69 -2.47
CA TRP A 23 10.70 -16.99 -3.46
C TRP A 23 12.09 -16.92 -2.83
N ASP A 24 12.91 -17.89 -3.20
CA ASP A 24 14.32 -17.95 -2.80
C ASP A 24 15.18 -17.61 -4.03
N GLY A 25 15.84 -16.46 -3.99
CA GLY A 25 16.83 -16.02 -4.97
C GLY A 25 16.26 -15.21 -6.12
N THR A 26 15.63 -15.82 -7.11
CA THR A 26 15.18 -15.11 -8.32
C THR A 26 13.89 -14.32 -8.08
N PRO A 27 13.82 -13.04 -8.50
CA PRO A 27 12.56 -12.29 -8.40
C PRO A 27 11.43 -12.98 -9.16
N PRO A 28 10.18 -12.91 -8.64
CA PRO A 28 9.03 -13.53 -9.29
C PRO A 28 8.73 -12.88 -10.64
N THR A 29 8.23 -13.69 -11.57
CA THR A 29 7.65 -13.19 -12.80
C THR A 29 6.30 -12.52 -12.55
N SER A 30 5.83 -11.69 -13.49
CA SER A 30 4.49 -11.07 -13.40
C SER A 30 3.37 -12.11 -13.25
N VAL A 31 3.49 -13.25 -13.92
CA VAL A 31 2.51 -14.34 -13.83
C VAL A 31 2.47 -14.95 -12.43
N GLU A 32 3.62 -15.17 -11.82
CA GLU A 32 3.72 -15.67 -10.45
C GLU A 32 3.16 -14.66 -9.45
N LEU A 33 3.43 -13.37 -9.61
CA LEU A 33 2.84 -12.33 -8.77
C LEU A 33 1.31 -12.33 -8.88
N VAL A 34 0.76 -12.33 -10.08
CA VAL A 34 -0.69 -12.35 -10.28
C VAL A 34 -1.32 -13.60 -9.67
N SER A 35 -0.72 -14.79 -9.89
CA SER A 35 -1.24 -16.05 -9.37
C SER A 35 -1.22 -16.14 -7.83
N ARG A 36 -0.41 -15.33 -7.18
CA ARG A 36 -0.26 -15.27 -5.73
C ARG A 36 -0.78 -13.95 -5.12
N ASN A 37 -1.73 -13.30 -5.78
CA ASN A 37 -2.33 -12.05 -5.31
C ASN A 37 -1.27 -11.00 -4.97
N ALA A 38 -0.25 -10.83 -5.82
CA ALA A 38 0.90 -9.94 -5.59
C ALA A 38 1.59 -10.16 -4.22
N ILE A 39 1.58 -11.41 -3.73
CA ILE A 39 2.11 -11.81 -2.40
C ILE A 39 1.46 -11.09 -1.20
N HIS A 40 0.38 -10.39 -1.42
CA HIS A 40 -0.34 -9.68 -0.38
C HIS A 40 -0.80 -10.62 0.75
N ALA A 41 -0.43 -10.30 1.99
CA ALA A 41 -0.80 -11.06 3.18
C ALA A 41 -1.72 -10.29 4.13
N GLY A 42 -1.73 -8.98 4.05
CA GLY A 42 -2.58 -8.14 4.88
C GLY A 42 -2.12 -6.70 4.96
N VAL A 43 -2.88 -5.90 5.70
CA VAL A 43 -2.64 -4.47 5.88
C VAL A 43 -2.74 -4.12 7.35
N VAL A 44 -1.78 -3.33 7.84
CA VAL A 44 -1.88 -2.65 9.13
C VAL A 44 -2.21 -1.18 8.85
N ALA A 45 -3.31 -0.70 9.40
CA ALA A 45 -3.74 0.69 9.29
C ALA A 45 -3.99 1.29 10.68
N ALA A 46 -3.58 2.53 10.88
CA ALA A 46 -3.86 3.24 12.13
C ALA A 46 -5.33 3.70 12.15
N ALA A 47 -6.09 3.26 13.15
CA ALA A 47 -7.52 3.58 13.26
C ALA A 47 -7.81 5.09 13.33
N ASN A 48 -6.88 5.87 13.89
CA ASN A 48 -7.06 7.30 14.17
C ASN A 48 -6.21 8.21 13.28
N SER A 49 -5.53 7.68 12.29
CA SER A 49 -4.61 8.43 11.42
C SER A 49 -5.14 8.47 9.99
N ARG A 50 -6.30 9.09 9.82
CA ARG A 50 -6.94 9.24 8.51
C ARG A 50 -7.16 10.71 8.19
N ARG A 51 -6.98 11.06 6.93
CA ARG A 51 -7.37 12.36 6.38
C ARG A 51 -8.45 12.16 5.33
N ARG A 52 -9.37 13.11 5.25
CA ARG A 52 -10.42 13.13 4.24
C ARG A 52 -10.28 14.39 3.38
N GLY A 53 -10.39 14.22 2.09
CA GLY A 53 -10.34 15.33 1.14
C GLY A 53 -10.52 14.84 -0.29
N LEU A 54 -10.22 15.70 -1.24
CA LEU A 54 -10.22 15.30 -2.64
C LEU A 54 -8.97 14.47 -2.95
N LEU A 55 -9.09 13.52 -3.85
CA LEU A 55 -7.96 12.67 -4.26
C LEU A 55 -6.76 13.51 -4.71
N LYS A 56 -7.00 14.60 -5.45
CA LYS A 56 -5.98 15.54 -5.93
C LYS A 56 -5.27 16.32 -4.81
N ASP A 57 -5.83 16.36 -3.60
CA ASP A 57 -5.25 17.08 -2.46
C ASP A 57 -4.22 16.23 -1.68
N ILE A 58 -3.98 14.99 -2.10
CA ILE A 58 -2.91 14.17 -1.54
C ILE A 58 -1.57 14.79 -1.94
N PRO A 59 -0.74 15.25 -0.98
CA PRO A 59 0.49 15.97 -1.30
C PRO A 59 1.52 15.05 -1.97
N ALA A 60 1.77 15.27 -3.24
CA ALA A 60 2.68 14.44 -4.04
C ALA A 60 4.14 14.52 -3.59
N GLU A 61 4.55 15.68 -3.07
CA GLU A 61 5.90 15.94 -2.55
C GLU A 61 6.14 15.41 -1.14
N SER A 62 5.09 14.89 -0.48
CA SER A 62 5.25 14.30 0.86
C SER A 62 6.21 13.11 0.82
N ILE A 63 7.14 13.10 1.76
CA ILE A 63 8.03 11.96 1.96
C ILE A 63 7.26 10.83 2.65
N CYS A 64 7.37 9.63 2.08
CA CYS A 64 6.99 8.38 2.73
C CYS A 64 8.25 7.75 3.31
N GLU A 65 8.28 7.54 4.62
CA GLU A 65 9.43 7.01 5.35
C GLU A 65 9.06 5.67 5.98
N VAL A 66 9.95 4.69 5.85
CA VAL A 66 9.88 3.39 6.52
C VAL A 66 11.02 3.25 7.50
N CYS A 67 10.69 2.99 8.75
CA CYS A 67 11.65 2.72 9.82
C CYS A 67 11.44 1.32 10.39
N VAL A 68 12.54 0.63 10.67
CA VAL A 68 12.52 -0.63 11.43
C VAL A 68 13.46 -0.48 12.62
N ASN A 69 12.97 -0.75 13.81
CA ASN A 69 13.70 -0.61 15.09
C ASN A 69 14.36 0.77 15.25
N GLY A 70 13.68 1.82 14.81
CA GLY A 70 14.16 3.19 14.90
C GLY A 70 15.17 3.60 13.82
N SER A 71 15.56 2.72 12.93
CA SER A 71 16.42 3.03 11.77
C SER A 71 15.59 3.25 10.54
N THR A 72 15.76 4.39 9.85
CA THR A 72 15.14 4.66 8.56
C THR A 72 15.79 3.78 7.50
N LEU A 73 15.00 2.96 6.82
CA LEU A 73 15.43 2.07 5.75
C LEU A 73 15.14 2.65 4.36
N GLY A 74 14.08 3.45 4.23
CA GLY A 74 13.72 4.14 3.00
C GLY A 74 12.94 5.41 3.29
N ALA A 75 13.15 6.43 2.46
CA ALA A 75 12.45 7.71 2.55
C ALA A 75 12.35 8.30 1.13
N GLU A 76 11.16 8.24 0.54
CA GLU A 76 10.95 8.64 -0.85
C GLU A 76 9.72 9.55 -0.99
N PRO A 77 9.74 10.53 -1.89
CA PRO A 77 8.56 11.32 -2.22
C PRO A 77 7.45 10.45 -2.82
N LEU A 78 6.20 10.76 -2.51
CA LEU A 78 5.06 10.06 -3.09
C LEU A 78 5.00 10.16 -4.62
N ALA A 79 5.53 11.25 -5.20
CA ALA A 79 5.56 11.46 -6.64
C ALA A 79 6.66 10.68 -7.36
N GLU A 80 7.75 10.33 -6.69
CA GLU A 80 8.92 9.69 -7.33
C GLU A 80 8.79 8.17 -7.52
N LEU A 81 7.67 7.59 -7.16
CA LEU A 81 7.38 6.18 -7.34
C LEU A 81 7.57 5.64 -8.75
N ASN A 82 7.96 6.44 -9.70
CA ASN A 82 7.72 6.18 -11.11
C ASN A 82 8.93 6.42 -12.01
N ALA A 83 10.10 6.23 -11.53
CA ALA A 83 11.29 6.18 -12.38
C ALA A 83 11.30 4.99 -13.35
N GLY A 84 10.28 4.15 -13.36
CA GLY A 84 10.09 3.06 -14.29
C GLY A 84 8.83 3.28 -15.12
N GLU A 85 8.98 3.41 -16.37
CA GLU A 85 8.11 3.61 -17.55
C GLU A 85 6.59 3.28 -17.48
N SER A 86 6.01 2.87 -16.35
CA SER A 86 4.64 2.34 -16.31
C SER A 86 3.72 2.88 -15.22
N PHE A 87 4.19 3.68 -14.28
CA PHE A 87 3.36 4.18 -13.19
C PHE A 87 3.52 5.67 -12.94
N ILE A 88 2.62 6.27 -13.05
CA ILE A 88 1.98 7.54 -13.13
C ILE A 88 1.97 8.22 -11.75
N ASN A 89 2.77 9.23 -11.57
CA ASN A 89 2.65 10.36 -10.63
C ASN A 89 1.89 10.10 -9.30
N GLY A 90 2.42 9.22 -8.46
CA GLY A 90 1.96 9.03 -7.09
C GLY A 90 0.55 8.42 -6.95
N PRO A 91 -0.06 8.55 -5.77
CA PRO A 91 -1.36 7.93 -5.46
C PRO A 91 -2.49 8.36 -6.39
N VAL A 92 -2.51 9.64 -6.78
CA VAL A 92 -3.54 10.19 -7.68
C VAL A 92 -3.47 9.55 -9.06
N GLY A 93 -2.27 9.47 -9.62
CA GLY A 93 -2.08 8.87 -10.94
C GLY A 93 -2.36 7.37 -10.95
N THR A 94 -1.89 6.65 -9.94
CA THR A 94 -2.16 5.21 -9.79
C THR A 94 -3.67 4.94 -9.70
N PHE A 95 -4.39 5.72 -8.92
CA PHE A 95 -5.84 5.57 -8.80
C PHE A 95 -6.57 5.94 -10.09
N SER A 96 -6.13 7.00 -10.80
CA SER A 96 -6.69 7.40 -12.08
C SER A 96 -6.48 6.31 -13.13
N TRP A 97 -5.27 5.74 -13.20
CA TRP A 97 -4.99 4.61 -14.08
C TRP A 97 -5.89 3.40 -13.77
N LEU A 98 -6.04 3.04 -12.50
CA LEU A 98 -6.93 1.94 -12.10
C LEU A 98 -8.38 2.21 -12.53
N ALA A 99 -8.84 3.44 -12.36
CA ALA A 99 -10.16 3.87 -12.80
C ALA A 99 -10.36 3.73 -14.32
N GLU A 100 -9.35 4.05 -15.11
CA GLU A 100 -9.36 3.87 -16.56
C GLU A 100 -9.40 2.38 -16.96
N GLN A 101 -8.58 1.55 -16.30
CA GLN A 101 -8.54 0.10 -16.59
C GLN A 101 -9.86 -0.61 -16.26
N LEU A 102 -10.52 -0.21 -15.18
CA LEU A 102 -11.76 -0.82 -14.71
C LEU A 102 -13.02 -0.09 -15.23
N GLY A 103 -12.84 1.07 -15.84
CA GLY A 103 -13.94 1.90 -16.35
C GLY A 103 -14.83 1.12 -17.31
N GLY A 104 -16.11 0.97 -16.94
CA GLY A 104 -17.09 0.21 -17.73
C GLY A 104 -17.16 -1.28 -17.39
N SER A 105 -16.34 -1.80 -16.46
CA SER A 105 -16.48 -3.16 -15.94
C SER A 105 -17.38 -3.21 -14.69
N GLU A 106 -17.90 -4.39 -14.36
CA GLU A 106 -18.65 -4.61 -13.11
C GLU A 106 -17.76 -4.40 -11.88
N ASP A 107 -16.45 -4.67 -12.01
CA ASP A 107 -15.46 -4.49 -10.95
C ASP A 107 -15.32 -3.02 -10.52
N TRP A 108 -15.51 -2.07 -11.44
CA TRP A 108 -15.50 -0.65 -11.13
C TRP A 108 -16.59 -0.27 -10.10
N GLY A 109 -17.79 -0.84 -10.25
CA GLY A 109 -18.87 -0.65 -9.29
C GLY A 109 -18.51 -1.10 -7.87
N THR A 110 -17.71 -2.15 -7.77
CA THR A 110 -17.22 -2.68 -6.47
C THR A 110 -16.18 -1.75 -5.84
N LEU A 111 -15.22 -1.26 -6.62
CA LEU A 111 -14.17 -0.35 -6.13
C LEU A 111 -14.69 1.01 -5.67
N THR A 112 -15.79 1.47 -6.25
CA THR A 112 -16.40 2.76 -5.91
C THR A 112 -17.36 2.71 -4.72
N GLN A 113 -17.57 1.54 -4.14
CA GLN A 113 -18.39 1.40 -2.94
C GLN A 113 -17.69 2.01 -1.73
N ALA A 114 -18.47 2.65 -0.86
CA ALA A 114 -17.97 3.16 0.41
C ALA A 114 -17.37 2.00 1.24
N GLY A 115 -16.14 2.19 1.70
CA GLY A 115 -15.40 1.19 2.47
C GLY A 115 -14.42 0.34 1.65
N SER A 116 -14.37 0.48 0.33
CA SER A 116 -13.32 -0.13 -0.49
C SER A 116 -11.95 0.48 -0.14
N LEU A 117 -10.94 -0.36 -0.02
CA LEU A 117 -9.56 0.05 0.24
C LEU A 117 -8.74 -0.16 -1.04
N VAL A 118 -8.05 0.89 -1.46
CA VAL A 118 -7.09 0.83 -2.57
C VAL A 118 -5.71 1.16 -2.03
N ILE A 119 -4.76 0.24 -2.21
CA ILE A 119 -3.35 0.46 -1.92
C ILE A 119 -2.70 0.94 -3.21
N THR A 120 -2.17 2.15 -3.19
CA THR A 120 -1.69 2.80 -4.42
C THR A 120 -0.23 2.53 -4.74
N SER A 121 0.57 2.12 -3.81
CA SER A 121 1.94 1.60 -3.97
C SER A 121 2.78 1.68 -2.70
N SER A 122 4.04 1.23 -2.77
CA SER A 122 5.06 1.27 -1.72
C SER A 122 6.26 2.11 -2.16
N PRO A 123 6.26 3.46 -1.99
CA PRO A 123 7.35 4.31 -2.44
C PRO A 123 8.68 3.98 -1.79
N ALA A 124 8.65 3.76 -0.51
CA ALA A 124 9.86 3.58 0.29
C ALA A 124 10.42 2.14 0.27
N GLY A 125 9.90 1.25 -0.58
CA GLY A 125 10.46 -0.07 -0.81
C GLY A 125 9.82 -1.22 0.00
N LEU A 126 10.42 -2.41 -0.12
CA LEU A 126 10.04 -3.64 0.56
C LEU A 126 11.21 -4.12 1.41
N TYR A 127 10.97 -4.35 2.69
CA TYR A 127 12.01 -4.72 3.65
C TYR A 127 11.65 -6.00 4.40
N PRO A 128 12.63 -6.92 4.57
CA PRO A 128 12.42 -8.10 5.40
C PRO A 128 12.29 -7.70 6.87
N VAL A 129 11.39 -8.37 7.58
CA VAL A 129 11.18 -8.17 9.01
C VAL A 129 11.11 -9.53 9.72
N VAL A 130 11.47 -9.56 10.99
CA VAL A 130 11.44 -10.77 11.82
C VAL A 130 10.65 -10.52 13.10
N PRO A 131 10.17 -11.56 13.80
CA PRO A 131 9.54 -11.41 15.09
C PRO A 131 10.37 -10.59 16.08
N GLY A 132 9.73 -9.62 16.72
CA GLY A 132 10.35 -8.65 17.63
C GLY A 132 10.61 -7.29 16.98
N ASP A 133 10.63 -7.20 15.66
CA ASP A 133 10.83 -5.91 14.98
C ASP A 133 9.64 -4.96 15.19
N HIS A 134 9.98 -3.70 15.41
CA HIS A 134 9.03 -2.60 15.43
C HIS A 134 9.12 -1.84 14.10
N VAL A 135 8.02 -1.86 13.34
CA VAL A 135 7.90 -1.18 12.05
C VAL A 135 7.09 0.10 12.21
N LEU A 136 7.57 1.19 11.63
CA LEU A 136 6.91 2.49 11.62
C LEU A 136 6.95 3.06 10.20
N VAL A 137 5.80 3.49 9.70
CA VAL A 137 5.67 4.23 8.43
C VAL A 137 5.12 5.61 8.71
N ARG A 138 5.77 6.63 8.15
CA ARG A 138 5.34 8.03 8.20
C ARG A 138 5.07 8.54 6.79
N CYS A 139 3.95 9.20 6.61
CA CYS A 139 3.62 9.85 5.34
C CYS A 139 2.55 10.93 5.55
N CYS A 140 2.66 12.04 4.84
CA CYS A 140 1.69 13.16 4.90
C CYS A 140 1.42 13.67 6.33
N GLY A 141 2.39 13.63 7.22
CA GLY A 141 2.25 14.01 8.63
C GLY A 141 1.38 13.06 9.46
N MET A 142 1.17 11.85 8.96
CA MET A 142 0.51 10.74 9.65
C MET A 142 1.50 9.61 9.86
N GLU A 143 1.20 8.72 10.80
CA GLU A 143 2.03 7.54 11.04
C GLU A 143 1.19 6.30 11.36
N VAL A 144 1.76 5.15 11.04
CA VAL A 144 1.25 3.82 11.41
C VAL A 144 2.41 2.97 11.87
N SER A 145 2.21 2.18 12.92
CA SER A 145 3.23 1.28 13.41
C SER A 145 2.66 -0.07 13.86
N CYS A 146 3.51 -1.07 13.86
CA CYS A 146 3.21 -2.37 14.45
C CYS A 146 4.49 -3.03 14.98
N THR A 147 4.31 -4.03 15.83
CA THR A 147 5.38 -4.95 16.21
C THR A 147 5.12 -6.29 15.55
N VAL A 148 6.12 -6.84 14.91
CA VAL A 148 6.07 -8.18 14.32
C VAL A 148 6.11 -9.19 15.46
N VAL A 149 5.19 -10.14 15.45
CA VAL A 149 5.13 -11.20 16.45
C VAL A 149 5.16 -12.57 15.78
N ASP A 150 5.69 -13.57 16.47
CA ASP A 150 5.52 -14.94 16.03
C ASP A 150 4.03 -15.29 16.01
N ARG A 151 3.66 -16.17 15.09
CA ARG A 151 2.31 -16.72 15.06
C ARG A 151 2.04 -17.43 16.39
N VAL A 152 1.28 -16.80 17.27
CA VAL A 152 0.90 -17.42 18.55
C VAL A 152 0.07 -18.67 18.23
N GLY A 153 0.70 -19.82 18.47
CA GLY A 153 0.04 -21.10 18.72
C GLY A 153 -1.15 -21.46 17.83
N SER A 154 -0.92 -21.79 16.57
CA SER A 154 -1.72 -22.85 15.97
C SER A 154 -1.19 -24.16 16.57
N ALA A 155 -1.95 -24.80 17.44
CA ALA A 155 -1.69 -26.20 17.80
C ALA A 155 -1.47 -26.98 16.50
N PRO A 156 -0.47 -27.89 16.44
CA PRO A 156 -0.23 -28.67 15.23
C PRO A 156 -1.57 -29.35 14.87
N ALA A 157 -1.98 -29.15 13.62
CA ALA A 157 -3.12 -29.88 13.10
C ALA A 157 -2.82 -31.37 13.35
N LYS A 158 -3.63 -31.99 14.19
CA LYS A 158 -3.57 -33.45 14.37
C LYS A 158 -3.90 -34.03 13.01
N MET A 159 -2.90 -34.62 12.35
CA MET A 159 -3.10 -35.50 11.20
C MET A 159 -3.85 -36.77 11.67
#